data_15f584b42511efccb76014f790d0296b
#
_entry.id   15f584b42511efccb76014f790d0296b
#
_cell.length_a   1.000
_cell.length_b   1.000
_cell.length_c   1.000
_cell.angle_alpha   90.00
_cell.angle_beta   90.00
_cell.angle_gamma   90.00
#
_symmetry.space_group_name_H-M   'P 1'
#
loop_
_entity.id
_entity.type
_entity.pdbx_description
1 polymer ?
#
loop_
_entity_poly.entity_id
_entity_poly.type
_entity_poly.pdbx_seq_one_letter_code
_entity_poly.pdbx_strand_id
1 'polypeptide(L)'
;IFMKQKNIKKSSINQLPLVIPIKLAIFRGKKDFFTQIFIFKTKEAKITFKDLQTKLDQPIFSLFRDFSAPVKWRTDLTLDEELFLIENEKDLFSIYDSITRIYKIIILNRNNNISIKTIEDKLLKTMISIFKHNKNMNMKLLSEILTIPSFLNIESEIKDIDPNKL
;
A
#
# COMPACT_ATOMS: atom_id res chain seq x y z
N ILE A 1 -6.82 -13.10 -4.98
CA ILE A 1 -6.47 -12.39 -3.74
C ILE A 1 -6.95 -13.21 -2.56
N PHE A 2 -6.08 -13.50 -1.61
CA PHE A 2 -6.42 -14.12 -0.34
C PHE A 2 -6.39 -13.07 0.76
N MET A 3 -7.40 -13.06 1.64
CA MET A 3 -7.54 -12.09 2.70
C MET A 3 -7.81 -12.78 4.03
N LYS A 4 -7.19 -12.28 5.11
CA LYS A 4 -7.35 -12.80 6.46
C LYS A 4 -7.46 -11.67 7.47
N GLN A 5 -8.48 -11.71 8.35
CA GLN A 5 -8.61 -10.80 9.48
C GLN A 5 -7.78 -11.30 10.67
N LYS A 6 -6.98 -10.41 11.25
CA LYS A 6 -6.27 -10.66 12.51
C LYS A 6 -6.71 -9.64 13.55
N ASN A 7 -7.16 -10.09 14.70
CA ASN A 7 -7.47 -9.20 15.82
C ASN A 7 -6.18 -8.73 16.49
N ILE A 8 -6.05 -7.43 16.70
CA ILE A 8 -4.85 -6.83 17.33
C ILE A 8 -4.83 -7.09 18.85
N LYS A 9 -6.00 -7.24 19.49
CA LYS A 9 -6.08 -7.53 20.94
C LYS A 9 -6.31 -9.01 21.18
N LYS A 10 -5.46 -9.64 22.00
CA LYS A 10 -5.68 -10.94 22.59
C LYS A 10 -6.77 -10.85 23.66
N SER A 11 -8.03 -10.66 23.29
CA SER A 11 -9.14 -10.88 24.20
C SER A 11 -9.61 -12.32 24.04
N SER A 12 -9.81 -13.00 25.17
CA SER A 12 -10.26 -14.39 25.27
C SER A 12 -11.72 -14.60 24.81
N ILE A 13 -12.35 -13.61 24.23
CA ILE A 13 -13.71 -13.66 23.70
C ILE A 13 -13.62 -14.02 22.20
N ASN A 14 -14.40 -15.00 21.76
CA ASN A 14 -14.59 -15.35 20.37
C ASN A 14 -15.22 -14.16 19.62
N GLN A 15 -14.36 -13.24 19.15
CA GLN A 15 -14.83 -12.06 18.41
C GLN A 15 -15.30 -12.48 17.02
N LEU A 16 -16.49 -12.05 16.67
CA LEU A 16 -16.99 -12.18 15.30
C LEU A 16 -16.12 -11.37 14.35
N PRO A 17 -15.95 -11.82 13.11
CA PRO A 17 -15.20 -11.06 12.11
C PRO A 17 -15.89 -9.71 11.85
N LEU A 18 -15.08 -8.68 11.62
CA LEU A 18 -15.57 -7.37 11.24
C LEU A 18 -16.11 -7.40 9.81
N VAL A 19 -17.11 -6.55 9.56
CA VAL A 19 -17.60 -6.28 8.20
C VAL A 19 -16.74 -5.15 7.61
N ILE A 20 -15.90 -5.49 6.65
CA ILE A 20 -14.91 -4.57 6.08
C ILE A 20 -15.23 -4.34 4.60
N PRO A 21 -15.67 -3.15 4.18
CA PRO A 21 -15.78 -2.80 2.78
C PRO A 21 -14.37 -2.58 2.19
N ILE A 22 -14.07 -3.27 1.10
CA ILE A 22 -12.81 -3.16 0.38
C ILE A 22 -13.10 -2.65 -1.02
N LYS A 23 -12.81 -1.37 -1.27
CA LYS A 23 -12.83 -0.83 -2.62
C LYS A 23 -11.54 -1.23 -3.32
N LEU A 24 -11.67 -2.12 -4.28
CA LEU A 24 -10.56 -2.73 -5.01
C LEU A 24 -10.58 -2.24 -6.45
N ALA A 25 -9.41 -1.89 -6.96
CA ALA A 25 -9.18 -1.70 -8.38
C ALA A 25 -8.14 -2.68 -8.91
N ILE A 26 -8.24 -2.99 -10.19
CA ILE A 26 -7.33 -3.86 -10.91
C ILE A 26 -6.75 -3.08 -12.07
N PHE A 27 -5.43 -2.99 -12.11
CA PHE A 27 -4.70 -2.43 -13.22
C PHE A 27 -4.28 -3.52 -14.20
N ARG A 28 -4.44 -3.21 -15.49
CA ARG A 28 -3.90 -3.99 -16.60
C ARG A 28 -3.09 -3.07 -17.48
N GLY A 29 -1.77 -3.27 -17.50
CA GLY A 29 -0.88 -2.23 -17.95
C GLY A 29 -1.14 -0.94 -17.16
N LYS A 30 -1.07 0.22 -17.76
CA LYS A 30 -1.30 1.52 -17.08
C LYS A 30 -2.78 1.92 -16.94
N LYS A 31 -3.71 1.04 -17.28
CA LYS A 31 -5.15 1.34 -17.25
C LYS A 31 -5.82 0.71 -16.03
N ASP A 32 -6.63 1.52 -15.35
CA ASP A 32 -7.63 1.06 -14.40
C ASP A 32 -8.70 0.28 -15.17
N PHE A 33 -8.61 -1.04 -15.08
CA PHE A 33 -9.46 -1.95 -15.86
C PHE A 33 -10.78 -2.24 -15.16
N PHE A 34 -10.76 -2.25 -13.82
CA PHE A 34 -11.92 -2.70 -13.04
C PHE A 34 -11.86 -2.07 -11.64
N THR A 35 -13.00 -1.59 -11.17
CA THR A 35 -13.14 -1.11 -9.78
C THR A 35 -14.45 -1.60 -9.20
N GLN A 36 -14.38 -2.22 -8.02
CA GLN A 36 -15.56 -2.72 -7.30
C GLN A 36 -15.35 -2.70 -5.79
N ILE A 37 -16.47 -2.61 -5.04
CA ILE A 37 -16.47 -2.76 -3.59
C ILE A 37 -16.84 -4.21 -3.25
N PHE A 38 -15.99 -4.85 -2.45
CA PHE A 38 -16.22 -6.16 -1.88
C PHE A 38 -16.47 -6.04 -0.38
N ILE A 39 -17.45 -6.76 0.14
CA ILE A 39 -17.73 -6.79 1.56
C ILE A 39 -17.08 -8.02 2.17
N PHE A 40 -16.01 -7.81 2.91
CA PHE A 40 -15.29 -8.85 3.62
C PHE A 40 -15.86 -9.01 5.04
N LYS A 41 -16.58 -10.10 5.29
CA LYS A 41 -17.31 -10.34 6.56
C LYS A 41 -16.98 -11.69 7.23
N THR A 42 -15.95 -12.37 6.77
CA THR A 42 -15.50 -13.67 7.28
C THR A 42 -14.08 -13.56 7.82
N LYS A 43 -13.64 -14.53 8.63
CA LYS A 43 -12.24 -14.55 9.10
C LYS A 43 -11.24 -14.66 7.95
N GLU A 44 -11.60 -15.37 6.89
CA GLU A 44 -10.80 -15.54 5.68
C GLU A 44 -11.70 -15.48 4.46
N ALA A 45 -11.22 -14.94 3.37
CA ALA A 45 -11.89 -14.94 2.08
C ALA A 45 -10.88 -15.03 0.93
N LYS A 46 -11.33 -15.61 -0.19
CA LYS A 46 -10.58 -15.64 -1.44
C LYS A 46 -11.46 -15.06 -2.55
N ILE A 47 -10.94 -14.05 -3.22
CA ILE A 47 -11.56 -13.49 -4.43
C ILE A 47 -10.77 -14.01 -5.62
N THR A 48 -11.49 -14.65 -6.58
CA THR A 48 -10.92 -15.17 -7.81
C THR A 48 -11.52 -14.43 -8.99
N PHE A 49 -10.67 -13.91 -9.85
CA PHE A 49 -11.06 -13.26 -11.10
C PHE A 49 -10.76 -14.21 -12.25
N LYS A 50 -11.78 -14.65 -12.99
CA LYS A 50 -11.63 -15.70 -14.01
C LYS A 50 -11.01 -15.20 -15.31
N ASP A 51 -11.22 -13.92 -15.66
CA ASP A 51 -10.89 -13.39 -16.99
C ASP A 51 -9.64 -12.51 -17.03
N LEU A 52 -8.85 -12.52 -15.94
CA LEU A 52 -7.65 -11.69 -15.83
C LEU A 52 -6.37 -12.37 -16.34
N GLN A 53 -6.42 -13.65 -16.65
CA GLN A 53 -5.25 -14.41 -17.11
C GLN A 53 -4.97 -14.13 -18.59
N THR A 54 -4.13 -13.14 -18.86
CA THR A 54 -3.37 -13.10 -20.11
C THR A 54 -1.90 -13.32 -19.78
N LYS A 55 -1.22 -14.12 -20.58
CA LYS A 55 0.20 -14.49 -20.40
C LYS A 55 1.18 -13.29 -20.44
N LEU A 56 0.70 -12.08 -20.71
CA LEU A 56 1.55 -10.92 -21.01
C LEU A 56 1.67 -9.90 -19.87
N ASP A 57 0.64 -9.73 -19.01
CA ASP A 57 0.71 -8.74 -17.92
C ASP A 57 0.05 -9.30 -16.65
N GLN A 58 0.83 -9.40 -15.57
CA GLN A 58 0.27 -9.69 -14.26
C GLN A 58 -0.56 -8.50 -13.79
N PRO A 59 -1.82 -8.71 -13.34
CA PRO A 59 -2.66 -7.64 -12.85
C PRO A 59 -2.13 -7.11 -11.52
N ILE A 60 -2.07 -5.78 -11.38
CA ILE A 60 -1.71 -5.12 -10.12
C ILE A 60 -2.99 -4.67 -9.43
N PHE A 61 -3.06 -4.90 -8.13
CA PHE A 61 -4.25 -4.62 -7.33
C PHE A 61 -4.04 -3.41 -6.43
N SER A 62 -4.95 -2.44 -6.52
CA SER A 62 -5.06 -1.32 -5.59
C SER A 62 -6.20 -1.60 -4.62
N LEU A 63 -5.93 -1.59 -3.32
CA LEU A 63 -6.88 -1.94 -2.26
C LEU A 63 -7.20 -0.74 -1.38
N PHE A 64 -8.41 -0.73 -0.81
CA PHE A 64 -8.90 0.29 0.11
C PHE A 64 -8.98 1.70 -0.48
N ARG A 65 -9.19 1.84 -1.80
CA ARG A 65 -9.43 3.14 -2.45
C ARG A 65 -10.47 3.97 -1.68
N ASP A 66 -10.31 5.28 -1.71
CA ASP A 66 -11.13 6.26 -0.99
C ASP A 66 -11.20 5.99 0.52
N PHE A 67 -10.15 5.39 1.08
CA PHE A 67 -10.15 5.00 2.49
C PHE A 67 -11.39 4.17 2.89
N SER A 68 -11.74 3.18 2.06
CA SER A 68 -13.00 2.43 2.19
C SER A 68 -13.18 1.71 3.53
N ALA A 69 -12.14 1.51 4.31
CA ALA A 69 -12.22 1.03 5.69
C ALA A 69 -11.02 1.49 6.55
N PRO A 70 -11.23 1.91 7.80
CA PRO A 70 -10.18 2.33 8.72
C PRO A 70 -9.49 1.11 9.36
N VAL A 71 -8.76 0.35 8.57
CA VAL A 71 -8.08 -0.88 9.00
C VAL A 71 -6.56 -0.78 8.78
N LYS A 72 -5.78 -1.39 9.68
CA LYS A 72 -4.39 -1.69 9.38
C LYS A 72 -4.33 -2.95 8.53
N TRP A 73 -3.70 -2.88 7.38
CA TRP A 73 -3.59 -3.99 6.47
C TRP A 73 -2.16 -4.19 5.99
N ARG A 74 -1.86 -5.38 5.53
CA ARG A 74 -0.58 -5.75 4.94
C ARG A 74 -0.83 -6.36 3.57
N THR A 75 0.10 -6.18 2.69
CA THR A 75 0.08 -6.70 1.33
C THR A 75 1.40 -7.40 1.04
N ASP A 76 1.38 -8.27 0.07
CA ASP A 76 2.54 -8.93 -0.52
C ASP A 76 2.97 -8.29 -1.85
N LEU A 77 2.48 -7.09 -2.16
CA LEU A 77 2.93 -6.31 -3.30
C LEU A 77 4.44 -6.12 -3.26
N THR A 78 5.06 -6.35 -4.39
CA THR A 78 6.48 -6.09 -4.58
C THR A 78 6.78 -4.59 -4.61
N LEU A 79 8.04 -4.22 -4.42
CA LEU A 79 8.46 -2.81 -4.53
C LEU A 79 8.09 -2.21 -5.89
N ASP A 80 8.26 -2.95 -6.96
CA ASP A 80 7.96 -2.47 -8.32
C ASP A 80 6.45 -2.29 -8.54
N GLU A 81 5.61 -3.12 -7.92
CA GLU A 81 4.15 -2.95 -7.93
C GLU A 81 3.70 -1.75 -7.09
N GLU A 82 4.32 -1.49 -5.94
CA GLU A 82 4.06 -0.28 -5.16
C GLU A 82 4.46 1.00 -5.93
N LEU A 83 5.63 1.00 -6.56
CA LEU A 83 6.08 2.11 -7.41
C LEU A 83 5.15 2.32 -8.60
N PHE A 84 4.67 1.23 -9.21
CA PHE A 84 3.68 1.29 -10.28
C PHE A 84 2.37 1.95 -9.81
N LEU A 85 1.88 1.58 -8.62
CA LEU A 85 0.68 2.20 -8.05
C LEU A 85 0.88 3.70 -7.82
N ILE A 86 2.03 4.11 -7.28
CA ILE A 86 2.34 5.54 -7.08
C ILE A 86 2.27 6.32 -8.39
N GLU A 87 2.72 5.74 -9.51
CA GLU A 87 2.72 6.42 -10.82
C GLU A 87 1.36 6.44 -11.52
N ASN A 88 0.57 5.38 -11.38
CA ASN A 88 -0.58 5.13 -12.24
C ASN A 88 -1.93 5.20 -11.51
N GLU A 89 -1.92 5.20 -10.18
CA GLU A 89 -3.12 5.31 -9.35
C GLU A 89 -3.66 6.75 -9.38
N LYS A 90 -4.99 6.88 -9.28
CA LYS A 90 -5.69 8.17 -9.20
C LYS A 90 -6.26 8.45 -7.82
N ASP A 91 -6.45 7.40 -7.04
CA ASP A 91 -6.90 7.51 -5.67
C ASP A 91 -5.78 7.99 -4.76
N LEU A 92 -5.99 9.14 -4.13
CA LEU A 92 -4.99 9.84 -3.32
C LEU A 92 -4.59 9.05 -2.08
N PHE A 93 -5.55 8.33 -1.49
CA PHE A 93 -5.27 7.50 -0.33
C PHE A 93 -4.36 6.32 -0.70
N SER A 94 -4.65 5.64 -1.80
CA SER A 94 -3.84 4.52 -2.28
C SER A 94 -2.42 4.95 -2.65
N ILE A 95 -2.24 6.12 -3.27
CA ILE A 95 -0.92 6.71 -3.56
C ILE A 95 -0.15 6.95 -2.24
N TYR A 96 -0.76 7.66 -1.30
CA TYR A 96 -0.17 7.97 0.00
C TYR A 96 0.22 6.68 0.76
N ASP A 97 -0.64 5.69 0.76
CA ASP A 97 -0.43 4.43 1.45
C ASP A 97 0.72 3.61 0.84
N SER A 98 0.83 3.57 -0.50
CA SER A 98 1.97 2.95 -1.21
C SER A 98 3.30 3.65 -0.89
N ILE A 99 3.33 4.97 -0.92
CA ILE A 99 4.52 5.76 -0.56
C ILE A 99 4.92 5.51 0.89
N THR A 100 3.95 5.52 1.80
CA THR A 100 4.19 5.25 3.22
C THR A 100 4.79 3.86 3.44
N ARG A 101 4.34 2.84 2.71
CA ARG A 101 4.93 1.50 2.77
C ARG A 101 6.37 1.48 2.28
N ILE A 102 6.70 2.18 1.20
CA ILE A 102 8.08 2.27 0.71
C ILE A 102 8.98 3.00 1.71
N TYR A 103 8.54 4.11 2.29
CA TYR A 103 9.30 4.78 3.34
C TYR A 103 9.59 3.86 4.53
N LYS A 104 8.60 3.09 4.97
CA LYS A 104 8.80 2.10 6.04
C LYS A 104 9.84 1.05 5.66
N ILE A 105 9.79 0.52 4.43
CA ILE A 105 10.80 -0.43 3.95
C ILE A 105 12.19 0.20 3.98
N ILE A 106 12.35 1.44 3.54
CA ILE A 106 13.62 2.17 3.55
C ILE A 106 14.15 2.29 4.99
N ILE A 107 13.31 2.78 5.90
CA ILE A 107 13.71 3.02 7.31
C ILE A 107 14.07 1.71 8.01
N LEU A 108 13.25 0.66 7.85
CA LEU A 108 13.51 -0.64 8.45
C LEU A 108 14.80 -1.29 7.92
N ASN A 109 15.05 -1.20 6.61
CA ASN A 109 16.26 -1.75 6.01
C ASN A 109 17.51 -0.96 6.43
N ARG A 110 17.40 0.36 6.56
CA ARG A 110 18.47 1.22 7.07
C ARG A 110 18.83 0.86 8.50
N ASN A 111 17.84 0.65 9.36
CA ASN A 111 18.04 0.20 10.73
C ASN A 111 18.75 -1.18 10.80
N ASN A 112 18.51 -2.05 9.84
CA ASN A 112 19.12 -3.38 9.75
C ASN A 112 20.44 -3.40 8.93
N ASN A 113 20.99 -2.24 8.57
CA ASN A 113 22.22 -2.08 7.76
C ASN A 113 22.12 -2.74 6.36
N ILE A 114 20.92 -2.84 5.80
CA ILE A 114 20.69 -3.38 4.45
C ILE A 114 20.82 -2.24 3.44
N SER A 115 21.48 -2.48 2.31
CA SER A 115 21.61 -1.47 1.25
C SER A 115 20.25 -1.10 0.68
N ILE A 116 19.93 0.19 0.74
CA ILE A 116 18.65 0.75 0.30
C ILE A 116 18.76 1.68 -0.91
N LYS A 117 19.98 1.95 -1.36
CA LYS A 117 20.25 2.94 -2.43
C LYS A 117 19.40 2.71 -3.68
N THR A 118 19.25 1.46 -4.10
CA THR A 118 18.43 1.10 -5.27
C THR A 118 16.95 1.44 -5.05
N ILE A 119 16.44 1.26 -3.82
CA ILE A 119 15.05 1.57 -3.47
C ILE A 119 14.83 3.09 -3.47
N GLU A 120 15.76 3.83 -2.85
CA GLU A 120 15.74 5.30 -2.81
C GLU A 120 15.79 5.89 -4.21
N ASP A 121 16.70 5.39 -5.07
CA ASP A 121 16.84 5.84 -6.47
C ASP A 121 15.56 5.58 -7.28
N LYS A 122 14.91 4.43 -7.11
CA LYS A 122 13.65 4.11 -7.79
C LYS A 122 12.53 5.04 -7.29
N LEU A 123 12.38 5.21 -5.99
CA LEU A 123 11.37 6.09 -5.41
C LEU A 123 11.55 7.53 -5.90
N LEU A 124 12.78 8.04 -5.87
CA LEU A 124 13.09 9.39 -6.34
C LEU A 124 12.72 9.58 -7.82
N LYS A 125 13.06 8.63 -8.68
CA LYS A 125 12.69 8.65 -10.11
C LYS A 125 11.18 8.68 -10.29
N THR A 126 10.44 7.84 -9.55
CA THR A 126 8.99 7.79 -9.58
C THR A 126 8.38 9.13 -9.14
N MET A 127 8.87 9.71 -8.06
CA MET A 127 8.43 11.04 -7.59
C MET A 127 8.68 12.12 -8.65
N ILE A 128 9.88 12.17 -9.23
CA ILE A 128 10.20 13.13 -10.30
C ILE A 128 9.27 12.94 -11.51
N SER A 129 8.94 11.70 -11.86
CA SER A 129 8.00 11.38 -12.95
C SER A 129 6.61 11.96 -12.67
N ILE A 130 6.08 11.77 -11.46
CA ILE A 130 4.80 12.32 -11.03
C ILE A 130 4.79 13.85 -11.14
N PHE A 131 5.83 14.53 -10.64
CA PHE A 131 5.95 15.98 -10.71
C PHE A 131 5.96 16.52 -12.14
N LYS A 132 6.68 15.84 -13.03
CA LYS A 132 6.79 16.26 -14.45
C LYS A 132 5.47 16.08 -15.23
N HIS A 133 4.73 15.03 -14.94
CA HIS A 133 3.54 14.65 -15.73
C HIS A 133 2.23 15.21 -15.16
N ASN A 134 2.18 15.57 -13.87
CA ASN A 134 0.97 16.03 -13.19
C ASN A 134 1.06 17.54 -12.84
N LYS A 135 1.17 18.41 -13.86
CA LYS A 135 1.23 19.89 -13.67
C LYS A 135 0.05 20.46 -12.88
N ASN A 136 -1.08 19.77 -12.82
CA ASN A 136 -2.30 20.16 -12.10
C ASN A 136 -2.49 19.40 -10.78
N MET A 137 -1.42 18.76 -10.25
CA MET A 137 -1.53 18.04 -8.98
C MET A 137 -1.90 19.00 -7.85
N ASN A 138 -2.86 18.58 -7.04
CA ASN A 138 -3.25 19.33 -5.85
C ASN A 138 -2.04 19.47 -4.92
N MET A 139 -1.68 20.72 -4.55
CA MET A 139 -0.55 21.02 -3.67
C MET A 139 -0.65 20.31 -2.31
N LYS A 140 -1.87 20.08 -1.83
CA LYS A 140 -2.09 19.33 -0.59
C LYS A 140 -1.64 17.87 -0.73
N LEU A 141 -2.02 17.20 -1.82
CA LEU A 141 -1.54 15.84 -2.10
C LEU A 141 -0.02 15.80 -2.20
N LEU A 142 0.55 16.79 -2.85
CA LEU A 142 1.99 16.91 -3.01
C LEU A 142 2.71 16.99 -1.65
N SER A 143 2.19 17.80 -0.73
CA SER A 143 2.75 17.90 0.63
C SER A 143 2.64 16.57 1.38
N GLU A 144 1.52 15.85 1.25
CA GLU A 144 1.35 14.52 1.89
C GLU A 144 2.33 13.48 1.30
N ILE A 145 2.50 13.45 -0.01
CA ILE A 145 3.45 12.55 -0.69
C ILE A 145 4.90 12.80 -0.24
N LEU A 146 5.28 14.04 0.01
CA LEU A 146 6.62 14.42 0.46
C LEU A 146 6.82 14.25 1.97
N THR A 147 5.75 14.03 2.72
CA THR A 147 5.83 13.88 4.18
C THR A 147 6.31 12.48 4.55
N ILE A 148 7.46 12.40 5.20
CA ILE A 148 7.97 11.14 5.75
C ILE A 148 7.06 10.70 6.89
N PRO A 149 6.73 9.39 7.00
CA PRO A 149 5.93 8.87 8.11
C PRO A 149 6.53 9.27 9.46
N SER A 150 5.69 9.67 10.40
CA SER A 150 6.14 9.99 11.75
C SER A 150 6.72 8.75 12.44
N PHE A 151 7.62 8.98 13.40
CA PHE A 151 8.20 7.93 14.23
C PHE A 151 7.13 7.00 14.83
N LEU A 152 6.04 7.55 15.35
CA LEU A 152 4.93 6.79 15.93
C LEU A 152 4.27 5.81 14.94
N ASN A 153 4.25 6.15 13.64
CA ASN A 153 3.71 5.28 12.60
C ASN A 153 4.63 4.09 12.31
N ILE A 154 5.91 4.23 12.60
CA ILE A 154 6.94 3.23 12.31
C ILE A 154 7.20 2.35 13.54
N GLU A 155 7.22 2.96 14.73
CA GLU A 155 7.50 2.29 16.01
C GLU A 155 6.63 1.03 16.22
N SER A 156 5.36 1.12 15.89
CA SER A 156 4.43 -0.01 16.05
C SER A 156 4.78 -1.26 15.21
N GLU A 157 5.72 -1.14 14.28
CA GLU A 157 6.14 -2.22 13.36
C GLU A 157 7.57 -2.72 13.65
N ILE A 158 8.33 -2.00 14.47
CA ILE A 158 9.70 -2.37 14.87
C ILE A 158 9.63 -3.03 16.24
N LYS A 159 10.15 -4.25 16.35
CA LYS A 159 10.17 -4.98 17.63
C LYS A 159 11.30 -4.53 18.57
N ASP A 160 12.45 -4.18 17.99
CA ASP A 160 13.62 -3.73 18.73
C ASP A 160 14.15 -2.45 18.07
N ILE A 161 13.87 -1.32 18.69
CA ILE A 161 14.26 0.00 18.18
C ILE A 161 15.61 0.36 18.77
N ASP A 162 16.62 0.57 17.93
CA ASP A 162 17.83 1.26 18.31
C ASP A 162 17.66 2.77 18.00
N PRO A 163 17.50 3.62 19.04
CA PRO A 163 17.25 5.04 18.84
C PRO A 163 18.38 5.78 18.09
N ASN A 164 19.61 5.21 18.10
CA ASN A 164 20.77 5.82 17.46
C ASN A 164 20.84 5.55 15.94
N LYS A 165 19.95 4.68 15.44
CA LYS A 165 19.89 4.31 14.02
C LYS A 165 18.70 4.92 13.27
N LEU A 166 17.85 5.63 13.95
CA LEU A 166 16.71 6.37 13.39
C LEU A 166 17.06 7.84 13.20
#